data_27247a385b86a29757ee04b38340f5f1
#
_entry.id   27247a385b86a29757ee04b38340f5f1
#
_cell.length_a   1.000
_cell.length_b   1.000
_cell.length_c   1.000
_cell.angle_alpha   90.00
_cell.angle_beta   90.00
_cell.angle_gamma   90.00
#
_symmetry.space_group_name_H-M   'P 1'
#
loop_
_entity.id
_entity.type
_entity.pdbx_description
1 polymer ?
#
loop_
_entity_poly.entity_id
_entity_poly.type
_entity_poly.pdbx_seq_one_letter_code
_entity_poly.pdbx_strand_id
1 'polypeptide(L)'
;MTNVLYKIDSNYNQLTKSEKKIADFILNTPHKMINMSVQDLSNEIDTSTASIVRFSKKITGKGFQELKIAISRYLPNDAINNNHLELVDNESVDTLKNKMLSRVTDTMNYVSNHIDNQMIDHICDTMKRARTIFLFGYGASLVIVTDLFQKLSRIGLNVRLLQETHLFMSTLATHDERDCIIFVTNQGSHSEMQSMAKVAKDYTIPIITISSSNDNPVAKISDYTIIYGQTDENELRMAATTSLFAQLFTVDILYYRYIALNYQSALDSITQSKMALDNYRKRLSTIRFKH
;
A
#
# COMPACT_ATOMS: atom_id res chain seq x y z
N MET A 1 -16.77 -5.05 -11.51
CA MET A 1 -17.86 -4.45 -10.69
C MET A 1 -17.20 -3.90 -9.44
N THR A 2 -17.35 -2.63 -9.17
CA THR A 2 -16.68 -1.95 -8.04
C THR A 2 -17.20 -2.50 -6.71
N ASN A 3 -16.30 -2.78 -5.77
CA ASN A 3 -16.66 -3.18 -4.40
C ASN A 3 -17.61 -2.16 -3.80
N VAL A 4 -18.80 -2.60 -3.39
CA VAL A 4 -19.86 -1.70 -2.90
C VAL A 4 -19.49 -1.07 -1.56
N LEU A 5 -18.76 -1.77 -0.70
CA LEU A 5 -18.28 -1.24 0.59
C LEU A 5 -17.26 -0.13 0.34
N TYR A 6 -16.36 -0.33 -0.59
CA TYR A 6 -15.43 0.69 -1.05
C TYR A 6 -16.15 1.93 -1.63
N LYS A 7 -17.18 1.70 -2.47
CA LYS A 7 -17.96 2.81 -3.03
C LYS A 7 -18.69 3.62 -1.96
N ILE A 8 -19.12 2.98 -0.87
CA ILE A 8 -19.74 3.66 0.27
C ILE A 8 -18.69 4.49 1.00
N ASP A 9 -17.54 3.92 1.30
CA ASP A 9 -16.45 4.57 2.03
C ASP A 9 -15.87 5.77 1.27
N SER A 10 -15.55 5.59 -0.01
CA SER A 10 -15.01 6.66 -0.88
C SER A 10 -15.94 7.85 -1.07
N ASN A 11 -17.26 7.65 -0.94
CA ASN A 11 -18.25 8.73 -1.02
C ASN A 11 -18.67 9.26 0.36
N TYR A 12 -18.10 8.77 1.45
CA TYR A 12 -18.54 9.05 2.81
C TYR A 12 -18.64 10.54 3.12
N ASN A 13 -17.67 11.33 2.70
CA ASN A 13 -17.65 12.78 2.95
C ASN A 13 -18.76 13.56 2.23
N GLN A 14 -19.33 13.00 1.15
CA GLN A 14 -20.40 13.59 0.36
C GLN A 14 -21.80 13.11 0.81
N LEU A 15 -21.85 12.24 1.83
CA LEU A 15 -23.10 11.70 2.35
C LEU A 15 -23.78 12.69 3.30
N THR A 16 -25.12 12.74 3.22
CA THR A 16 -25.95 13.46 4.19
C THR A 16 -25.89 12.79 5.56
N LYS A 17 -26.33 13.48 6.61
CA LYS A 17 -26.35 12.97 7.98
C LYS A 17 -27.07 11.61 8.11
N SER A 18 -28.21 11.44 7.43
CA SER A 18 -28.94 10.17 7.42
C SER A 18 -28.23 9.10 6.61
N GLU A 19 -27.61 9.45 5.48
CA GLU A 19 -26.84 8.52 4.66
C GLU A 19 -25.58 8.04 5.38
N LYS A 20 -24.94 8.89 6.20
CA LYS A 20 -23.79 8.52 7.04
C LYS A 20 -24.17 7.47 8.07
N LYS A 21 -25.31 7.60 8.75
CA LYS A 21 -25.80 6.55 9.67
C LYS A 21 -25.93 5.19 8.97
N ILE A 22 -26.46 5.17 7.73
CA ILE A 22 -26.61 3.95 6.95
C ILE A 22 -25.23 3.41 6.55
N ALA A 23 -24.33 4.27 6.08
CA ALA A 23 -22.97 3.92 5.70
C ALA A 23 -22.17 3.35 6.88
N ASP A 24 -22.20 4.01 8.04
CA ASP A 24 -21.54 3.57 9.27
C ASP A 24 -22.01 2.17 9.69
N PHE A 25 -23.30 1.92 9.65
CA PHE A 25 -23.85 0.60 9.99
C PHE A 25 -23.39 -0.47 9.01
N ILE A 26 -23.42 -0.17 7.70
CA ILE A 26 -22.99 -1.11 6.65
C ILE A 26 -21.48 -1.40 6.77
N LEU A 27 -20.65 -0.39 6.98
CA LEU A 27 -19.21 -0.55 7.06
C LEU A 27 -18.77 -1.29 8.33
N ASN A 28 -19.45 -1.03 9.46
CA ASN A 28 -19.10 -1.66 10.73
C ASN A 28 -19.73 -3.05 10.94
N THR A 29 -20.91 -3.32 10.38
CA THR A 29 -21.66 -4.57 10.60
C THR A 29 -22.28 -5.12 9.31
N PRO A 30 -21.50 -5.33 8.24
CA PRO A 30 -22.03 -5.73 6.95
C PRO A 30 -22.74 -7.10 6.99
N HIS A 31 -22.26 -8.05 7.79
CA HIS A 31 -22.89 -9.37 7.98
C HIS A 31 -24.27 -9.28 8.64
N LYS A 32 -24.45 -8.37 9.60
CA LYS A 32 -25.75 -8.13 10.22
C LYS A 32 -26.72 -7.53 9.21
N MET A 33 -26.25 -6.58 8.42
CA MET A 33 -27.05 -5.86 7.43
C MET A 33 -27.64 -6.76 6.35
N ILE A 34 -26.90 -7.76 5.82
CA ILE A 34 -27.42 -8.65 4.76
C ILE A 34 -28.56 -9.55 5.22
N ASN A 35 -28.68 -9.79 6.52
CA ASN A 35 -29.73 -10.62 7.10
C ASN A 35 -30.97 -9.80 7.56
N MET A 36 -30.91 -8.46 7.51
CA MET A 36 -31.98 -7.56 7.97
C MET A 36 -32.96 -7.23 6.85
N SER A 37 -34.22 -7.02 7.20
CA SER A 37 -35.16 -6.33 6.32
C SER A 37 -34.89 -4.82 6.31
N VAL A 38 -35.46 -4.08 5.34
CA VAL A 38 -35.37 -2.61 5.33
C VAL A 38 -36.00 -2.00 6.58
N GLN A 39 -37.02 -2.66 7.14
CA GLN A 39 -37.69 -2.21 8.36
C GLN A 39 -36.82 -2.45 9.60
N ASP A 40 -36.14 -3.60 9.69
CA ASP A 40 -35.22 -3.90 10.79
C ASP A 40 -34.06 -2.90 10.81
N LEU A 41 -33.47 -2.64 9.65
CA LEU A 41 -32.39 -1.65 9.52
C LEU A 41 -32.88 -0.25 9.89
N SER A 42 -34.10 0.12 9.45
CA SER A 42 -34.72 1.41 9.79
C SER A 42 -34.84 1.61 11.29
N ASN A 43 -35.29 0.58 12.00
CA ASN A 43 -35.43 0.59 13.46
C ASN A 43 -34.07 0.62 14.18
N GLU A 44 -33.09 -0.15 13.70
CA GLU A 44 -31.77 -0.30 14.31
C GLU A 44 -30.96 1.01 14.28
N ILE A 45 -31.01 1.76 13.18
CA ILE A 45 -30.21 2.98 13.00
C ILE A 45 -31.00 4.27 13.12
N ASP A 46 -32.25 4.20 13.53
CA ASP A 46 -33.16 5.34 13.63
C ASP A 46 -33.14 6.21 12.36
N THR A 47 -33.51 5.61 11.23
CA THR A 47 -33.54 6.24 9.91
C THR A 47 -34.70 5.69 9.09
N SER A 48 -35.41 6.53 8.33
CA SER A 48 -36.59 6.10 7.58
C SER A 48 -36.26 5.06 6.50
N THR A 49 -37.17 4.10 6.28
CA THR A 49 -37.06 3.10 5.19
C THR A 49 -36.90 3.76 3.82
N ALA A 50 -37.56 4.91 3.60
CA ALA A 50 -37.41 5.69 2.37
C ALA A 50 -35.97 6.21 2.16
N SER A 51 -35.28 6.60 3.23
CA SER A 51 -33.88 7.04 3.18
C SER A 51 -32.95 5.87 2.85
N ILE A 52 -33.18 4.69 3.42
CA ILE A 52 -32.43 3.48 3.13
C ILE A 52 -32.58 3.07 1.67
N VAL A 53 -33.80 3.09 1.14
CA VAL A 53 -34.06 2.75 -0.27
C VAL A 53 -33.41 3.78 -1.21
N ARG A 54 -33.45 5.08 -0.91
CA ARG A 54 -32.77 6.13 -1.69
C ARG A 54 -31.26 5.95 -1.67
N PHE A 55 -30.68 5.71 -0.50
CA PHE A 55 -29.26 5.41 -0.36
C PHE A 55 -28.86 4.18 -1.18
N SER A 56 -29.62 3.09 -1.09
CA SER A 56 -29.39 1.88 -1.86
C SER A 56 -29.38 2.13 -3.37
N LYS A 57 -30.34 2.93 -3.86
CA LYS A 57 -30.39 3.34 -5.28
C LYS A 57 -29.20 4.22 -5.67
N LYS A 58 -28.76 5.13 -4.81
CA LYS A 58 -27.60 6.00 -5.03
C LYS A 58 -26.31 5.17 -5.18
N ILE A 59 -26.14 4.13 -4.36
CA ILE A 59 -24.92 3.29 -4.35
C ILE A 59 -24.92 2.26 -5.48
N THR A 60 -26.05 1.55 -5.70
CA THR A 60 -26.11 0.39 -6.61
C THR A 60 -26.83 0.67 -7.94
N GLY A 61 -27.50 1.82 -8.06
CA GLY A 61 -28.44 2.07 -9.17
C GLY A 61 -29.79 1.35 -9.03
N LYS A 62 -29.95 0.48 -8.02
CA LYS A 62 -31.12 -0.36 -7.77
C LYS A 62 -31.56 -0.26 -6.30
N GLY A 63 -32.48 -1.10 -5.85
CA GLY A 63 -33.05 -1.02 -4.50
C GLY A 63 -32.20 -1.70 -3.40
N PHE A 64 -32.80 -1.76 -2.20
CA PHE A 64 -32.18 -2.32 -1.00
C PHE A 64 -31.76 -3.78 -1.14
N GLN A 65 -32.56 -4.60 -1.85
CA GLN A 65 -32.23 -6.01 -2.09
C GLN A 65 -30.94 -6.16 -2.92
N GLU A 66 -30.75 -5.33 -3.93
CA GLU A 66 -29.52 -5.33 -4.73
C GLU A 66 -28.32 -4.86 -3.92
N LEU A 67 -28.51 -3.91 -3.00
CA LEU A 67 -27.45 -3.48 -2.08
C LEU A 67 -27.01 -4.65 -1.18
N LYS A 68 -27.96 -5.43 -0.65
CA LYS A 68 -27.67 -6.65 0.14
C LYS A 68 -26.89 -7.69 -0.69
N ILE A 69 -27.32 -7.95 -1.93
CA ILE A 69 -26.62 -8.86 -2.85
C ILE A 69 -25.21 -8.34 -3.19
N ALA A 70 -25.09 -7.04 -3.43
CA ALA A 70 -23.79 -6.42 -3.70
C ALA A 70 -22.84 -6.52 -2.50
N ILE A 71 -23.33 -6.32 -1.27
CA ILE A 71 -22.55 -6.49 -0.05
C ILE A 71 -22.20 -7.98 0.16
N SER A 72 -23.16 -8.90 -0.01
CA SER A 72 -22.94 -10.33 0.22
C SER A 72 -21.87 -10.94 -0.71
N ARG A 73 -21.66 -10.38 -1.90
CA ARG A 73 -20.60 -10.79 -2.82
C ARG A 73 -19.18 -10.51 -2.29
N TYR A 74 -19.07 -9.58 -1.35
CA TYR A 74 -17.80 -9.18 -0.73
C TYR A 74 -17.69 -9.67 0.72
N LEU A 75 -18.77 -10.31 1.23
CA LEU A 75 -18.71 -10.99 2.51
C LEU A 75 -18.36 -12.47 2.27
N PRO A 76 -17.47 -13.04 3.08
CA PRO A 76 -17.25 -14.48 3.03
C PRO A 76 -18.58 -15.20 3.21
N ASN A 77 -18.90 -16.14 2.32
CA ASN A 77 -20.01 -17.05 2.50
C ASN A 77 -19.64 -17.93 3.69
N ASP A 78 -20.13 -17.58 4.89
CA ASP A 78 -20.23 -18.59 5.93
C ASP A 78 -20.99 -18.10 7.16
N ALA A 79 -22.06 -18.77 7.43
CA ALA A 79 -22.48 -19.17 8.76
C ALA A 79 -21.48 -20.22 9.24
N ILE A 80 -20.60 -19.88 10.14
CA ILE A 80 -19.90 -20.64 11.18
C ILE A 80 -18.45 -20.14 11.33
N ASN A 81 -18.21 -19.33 12.37
CA ASN A 81 -16.96 -19.22 13.16
C ASN A 81 -15.57 -19.29 12.48
N ASN A 82 -15.36 -18.71 11.29
CA ASN A 82 -14.01 -18.58 10.73
C ASN A 82 -13.77 -17.19 10.10
N ASN A 83 -14.11 -16.11 10.82
CA ASN A 83 -13.98 -14.73 10.35
C ASN A 83 -12.53 -14.25 10.13
N HIS A 84 -11.52 -15.14 10.11
CA HIS A 84 -10.12 -14.74 10.03
C HIS A 84 -9.27 -15.48 9.00
N LEU A 85 -9.83 -16.44 8.26
CA LEU A 85 -9.06 -17.19 7.27
C LEU A 85 -9.23 -16.59 5.86
N GLU A 86 -8.13 -16.16 5.27
CA GLU A 86 -8.07 -15.73 3.88
C GLU A 86 -8.44 -16.84 2.90
N LEU A 87 -8.39 -18.09 3.35
CA LEU A 87 -8.64 -19.32 2.59
C LEU A 87 -9.72 -20.17 3.26
N VAL A 88 -10.52 -20.84 2.42
CA VAL A 88 -11.45 -21.90 2.84
C VAL A 88 -10.81 -23.24 2.52
N ASP A 89 -11.07 -24.25 3.36
CA ASP A 89 -10.56 -25.60 3.13
C ASP A 89 -10.98 -26.13 1.76
N ASN A 90 -10.02 -26.74 1.03
CA ASN A 90 -10.23 -27.35 -0.29
C ASN A 90 -10.80 -26.40 -1.37
N GLU A 91 -10.46 -25.11 -1.29
CA GLU A 91 -10.88 -24.09 -2.26
C GLU A 91 -10.29 -24.38 -3.66
N SER A 92 -11.10 -24.27 -4.72
CA SER A 92 -10.63 -24.55 -6.08
C SER A 92 -9.62 -23.48 -6.57
N VAL A 93 -8.71 -23.87 -7.46
CA VAL A 93 -7.72 -22.93 -8.05
C VAL A 93 -8.41 -21.77 -8.78
N ASP A 94 -9.54 -22.01 -9.45
CA ASP A 94 -10.25 -20.95 -10.16
C ASP A 94 -10.92 -19.96 -9.19
N THR A 95 -11.43 -20.44 -8.07
CA THR A 95 -11.94 -19.59 -6.99
C THR A 95 -10.80 -18.75 -6.41
N LEU A 96 -9.64 -19.36 -6.13
CA LEU A 96 -8.44 -18.65 -5.63
C LEU A 96 -7.96 -17.58 -6.59
N LYS A 97 -7.85 -17.88 -7.90
CA LYS A 97 -7.47 -16.88 -8.92
C LYS A 97 -8.40 -15.67 -8.91
N ASN A 98 -9.72 -15.90 -8.93
CA ASN A 98 -10.70 -14.83 -8.96
C ASN A 98 -10.65 -13.98 -7.68
N LYS A 99 -10.52 -14.63 -6.52
CA LYS A 99 -10.41 -13.99 -5.21
C LYS A 99 -9.15 -13.12 -5.12
N MET A 100 -7.99 -13.66 -5.51
CA MET A 100 -6.73 -12.93 -5.53
C MET A 100 -6.77 -11.74 -6.49
N LEU A 101 -7.28 -11.93 -7.70
CA LEU A 101 -7.41 -10.85 -8.68
C LEU A 101 -8.31 -9.72 -8.18
N SER A 102 -9.46 -10.06 -7.58
CA SER A 102 -10.36 -9.05 -7.00
C SER A 102 -9.66 -8.27 -5.88
N ARG A 103 -9.06 -8.95 -4.90
CA ARG A 103 -8.38 -8.32 -3.76
C ARG A 103 -7.24 -7.39 -4.20
N VAL A 104 -6.41 -7.84 -5.13
CA VAL A 104 -5.31 -7.02 -5.67
C VAL A 104 -5.84 -5.81 -6.44
N THR A 105 -6.86 -6.01 -7.28
CA THR A 105 -7.48 -4.92 -8.05
C THR A 105 -8.11 -3.87 -7.13
N ASP A 106 -8.85 -4.29 -6.11
CA ASP A 106 -9.48 -3.40 -5.15
C ASP A 106 -8.42 -2.62 -4.35
N THR A 107 -7.35 -3.30 -3.92
CA THR A 107 -6.22 -2.68 -3.23
C THR A 107 -5.53 -1.62 -4.09
N MET A 108 -5.20 -1.93 -5.35
CA MET A 108 -4.55 -0.98 -6.26
C MET A 108 -5.44 0.23 -6.56
N ASN A 109 -6.74 0.01 -6.77
CA ASN A 109 -7.71 1.10 -6.96
C ASN A 109 -7.78 2.00 -5.72
N TYR A 110 -7.76 1.42 -4.52
CA TYR A 110 -7.73 2.18 -3.28
C TYR A 110 -6.48 3.06 -3.21
N VAL A 111 -5.31 2.46 -3.35
CA VAL A 111 -4.00 3.16 -3.32
C VAL A 111 -3.98 4.30 -4.34
N SER A 112 -4.38 4.03 -5.59
CA SER A 112 -4.40 5.03 -6.67
C SER A 112 -5.26 6.25 -6.36
N ASN A 113 -6.36 6.08 -5.61
CA ASN A 113 -7.28 7.17 -5.30
C ASN A 113 -6.92 7.93 -4.01
N HIS A 114 -6.02 7.40 -3.17
CA HIS A 114 -5.74 7.97 -1.84
C HIS A 114 -4.29 8.44 -1.66
N ILE A 115 -3.38 8.11 -2.56
CA ILE A 115 -2.01 8.66 -2.53
C ILE A 115 -2.05 10.17 -2.73
N ASP A 116 -1.38 10.88 -1.85
CA ASP A 116 -1.20 12.33 -1.97
C ASP A 116 -0.12 12.66 -3.03
N ASN A 117 -0.57 13.22 -4.14
CA ASN A 117 0.30 13.59 -5.27
C ASN A 117 1.37 14.63 -4.87
N GLN A 118 1.05 15.59 -3.99
CA GLN A 118 2.00 16.61 -3.54
C GLN A 118 3.08 15.99 -2.66
N MET A 119 2.70 15.05 -1.80
CA MET A 119 3.64 14.31 -0.98
C MET A 119 4.63 13.51 -1.83
N ILE A 120 4.17 12.86 -2.91
CA ILE A 120 5.05 12.18 -3.87
C ILE A 120 6.07 13.16 -4.47
N ASP A 121 5.64 14.35 -4.88
CA ASP A 121 6.53 15.36 -5.46
C ASP A 121 7.57 15.87 -4.45
N HIS A 122 7.17 16.14 -3.21
CA HIS A 122 8.11 16.53 -2.12
C HIS A 122 9.15 15.45 -1.84
N ILE A 123 8.74 14.18 -1.86
CA ILE A 123 9.66 13.05 -1.67
C ILE A 123 10.62 12.93 -2.85
N CYS A 124 10.14 13.09 -4.10
CA CYS A 124 11.01 13.11 -5.27
C CYS A 124 12.07 14.20 -5.19
N ASP A 125 11.71 15.40 -4.73
CA ASP A 125 12.65 16.49 -4.53
C ASP A 125 13.67 16.20 -3.43
N THR A 126 13.25 15.57 -2.34
CA THR A 126 14.12 15.13 -1.26
C THR A 126 15.12 14.08 -1.76
N MET A 127 14.65 13.07 -2.48
CA MET A 127 15.50 12.04 -3.09
C MET A 127 16.50 12.63 -4.09
N LYS A 128 16.11 13.63 -4.87
CA LYS A 128 16.99 14.29 -5.83
C LYS A 128 18.14 15.04 -5.16
N ARG A 129 17.90 15.66 -4.01
CA ARG A 129 18.90 16.40 -3.25
C ARG A 129 19.79 15.51 -2.39
N ALA A 130 19.34 14.29 -2.12
CA ALA A 130 20.04 13.39 -1.24
C ALA A 130 21.38 12.94 -1.84
N ARG A 131 22.47 13.06 -1.06
CA ARG A 131 23.79 12.49 -1.36
C ARG A 131 23.75 10.97 -1.33
N THR A 132 23.01 10.40 -0.37
CA THR A 132 22.79 8.96 -0.20
C THR A 132 21.35 8.71 0.23
N ILE A 133 20.70 7.74 -0.37
CA ILE A 133 19.37 7.26 0.01
C ILE A 133 19.52 5.91 0.72
N PHE A 134 19.18 5.86 1.99
CA PHE A 134 19.14 4.59 2.75
C PHE A 134 17.77 3.97 2.64
N LEU A 135 17.72 2.67 2.40
CA LEU A 135 16.48 1.90 2.35
C LEU A 135 16.46 0.87 3.46
N PHE A 136 15.31 0.76 4.14
CA PHE A 136 15.13 -0.21 5.19
C PHE A 136 13.68 -0.74 5.27
N GLY A 137 13.55 -2.05 5.50
CA GLY A 137 12.26 -2.74 5.70
C GLY A 137 12.47 -4.15 6.22
N TYR A 138 11.54 -4.63 7.05
CA TYR A 138 11.56 -5.99 7.58
C TYR A 138 10.60 -6.92 6.84
N GLY A 139 10.93 -8.22 6.80
CA GLY A 139 10.05 -9.27 6.29
C GLY A 139 9.59 -9.00 4.85
N ALA A 140 8.29 -8.96 4.61
CA ALA A 140 7.73 -8.70 3.30
C ALA A 140 8.12 -7.31 2.75
N SER A 141 8.24 -6.29 3.60
CA SER A 141 8.69 -4.96 3.18
C SER A 141 10.16 -4.94 2.73
N LEU A 142 10.99 -5.92 3.13
CA LEU A 142 12.34 -6.07 2.60
C LEU A 142 12.35 -6.39 1.10
N VAL A 143 11.36 -7.13 0.61
CA VAL A 143 11.19 -7.39 -0.83
C VAL A 143 10.98 -6.08 -1.58
N ILE A 144 10.16 -5.19 -1.03
CA ILE A 144 9.84 -3.89 -1.64
C ILE A 144 11.06 -2.97 -1.66
N VAL A 145 11.79 -2.85 -0.54
CA VAL A 145 13.00 -2.00 -0.52
C VAL A 145 14.11 -2.58 -1.39
N THR A 146 14.16 -3.90 -1.58
CA THR A 146 15.11 -4.54 -2.50
C THR A 146 14.77 -4.21 -3.96
N ASP A 147 13.51 -4.26 -4.33
CA ASP A 147 13.04 -3.83 -5.66
C ASP A 147 13.34 -2.34 -5.89
N LEU A 148 12.99 -1.50 -4.93
CA LEU A 148 13.27 -0.06 -4.99
C LEU A 148 14.78 0.23 -5.10
N PHE A 149 15.62 -0.49 -4.36
CA PHE A 149 17.08 -0.41 -4.46
C PHE A 149 17.57 -0.66 -5.88
N GLN A 150 17.10 -1.73 -6.52
CA GLN A 150 17.50 -2.07 -7.89
C GLN A 150 17.05 -0.98 -8.88
N LYS A 151 15.82 -0.49 -8.74
CA LYS A 151 15.23 0.54 -9.60
C LYS A 151 15.98 1.86 -9.48
N LEU A 152 16.19 2.35 -8.27
CA LEU A 152 16.87 3.63 -8.02
C LEU A 152 18.36 3.59 -8.39
N SER A 153 19.05 2.48 -8.09
CA SER A 153 20.45 2.29 -8.50
C SER A 153 20.61 2.33 -10.04
N ARG A 154 19.65 1.76 -10.76
CA ARG A 154 19.68 1.73 -12.24
C ARG A 154 19.55 3.11 -12.88
N ILE A 155 18.90 4.05 -12.22
CA ILE A 155 18.79 5.45 -12.68
C ILE A 155 19.89 6.35 -12.14
N GLY A 156 20.91 5.78 -11.52
CA GLY A 156 22.14 6.47 -11.11
C GLY A 156 22.08 7.13 -9.73
N LEU A 157 21.06 6.86 -8.92
CA LEU A 157 21.02 7.33 -7.55
C LEU A 157 21.97 6.53 -6.65
N ASN A 158 22.62 7.22 -5.70
CA ASN A 158 23.43 6.56 -4.69
C ASN A 158 22.55 6.01 -3.59
N VAL A 159 22.22 4.72 -3.69
CA VAL A 159 21.30 4.04 -2.78
C VAL A 159 22.03 2.98 -1.98
N ARG A 160 21.71 2.85 -0.71
CA ARG A 160 22.25 1.83 0.19
C ARG A 160 21.12 1.03 0.81
N LEU A 161 21.16 -0.29 0.65
CA LEU A 161 20.28 -1.24 1.30
C LEU A 161 21.10 -1.99 2.37
N LEU A 162 20.91 -1.61 3.63
CA LEU A 162 21.59 -2.22 4.77
C LEU A 162 20.54 -3.00 5.58
N GLN A 163 20.67 -4.32 5.63
CA GLN A 163 19.70 -5.21 6.25
C GLN A 163 20.04 -5.52 7.72
N GLU A 164 21.28 -5.35 8.11
CA GLU A 164 21.75 -5.58 9.47
C GLU A 164 21.64 -4.28 10.28
N THR A 165 20.91 -4.34 11.41
CA THR A 165 20.52 -3.16 12.20
C THR A 165 21.76 -2.41 12.75
N HIS A 166 22.75 -3.13 13.32
CA HIS A 166 23.93 -2.50 13.88
C HIS A 166 24.80 -1.81 12.82
N LEU A 167 24.96 -2.48 11.66
CA LEU A 167 25.66 -1.87 10.53
C LEU A 167 24.94 -0.63 10.01
N PHE A 168 23.60 -0.69 9.93
CA PHE A 168 22.79 0.45 9.55
C PHE A 168 23.02 1.62 10.52
N MET A 169 22.90 1.37 11.82
CA MET A 169 23.06 2.38 12.86
C MET A 169 24.45 2.99 12.88
N SER A 170 25.52 2.17 12.81
CA SER A 170 26.90 2.67 12.78
C SER A 170 27.19 3.49 11.52
N THR A 171 26.55 3.15 10.40
CA THR A 171 26.68 3.91 9.15
C THR A 171 26.06 5.30 9.27
N LEU A 172 24.93 5.46 9.96
CA LEU A 172 24.26 6.76 10.14
C LEU A 172 25.14 7.79 10.86
N ALA A 173 26.06 7.36 11.72
CA ALA A 173 26.92 8.25 12.50
C ALA A 173 27.81 9.18 11.64
N THR A 174 27.97 8.91 10.35
CA THR A 174 28.74 9.72 9.40
C THR A 174 27.87 10.40 8.34
N HIS A 175 26.56 10.45 8.56
CA HIS A 175 25.56 11.00 7.64
C HIS A 175 24.75 12.12 8.32
N ASP A 176 24.14 12.99 7.52
CA ASP A 176 23.51 14.22 7.97
C ASP A 176 22.29 14.60 7.09
N GLU A 177 21.82 15.84 7.18
CA GLU A 177 20.69 16.37 6.43
C GLU A 177 20.81 16.32 4.89
N ARG A 178 22.01 16.02 4.38
CA ARG A 178 22.26 15.83 2.93
C ARG A 178 21.97 14.42 2.44
N ASP A 179 21.55 13.53 3.31
CA ASP A 179 21.15 12.17 3.02
C ASP A 179 19.65 12.02 3.27
N CYS A 180 19.05 10.87 2.98
CA CYS A 180 17.70 10.56 3.44
C CYS A 180 17.52 9.08 3.68
N ILE A 181 16.51 8.73 4.46
CA ILE A 181 16.12 7.34 4.75
C ILE A 181 14.70 7.10 4.26
N ILE A 182 14.48 5.98 3.58
CA ILE A 182 13.14 5.49 3.22
C ILE A 182 12.87 4.21 4.01
N PHE A 183 11.96 4.28 4.95
CA PHE A 183 11.40 3.12 5.64
C PHE A 183 10.16 2.62 4.92
N VAL A 184 10.09 1.31 4.66
CA VAL A 184 8.87 0.67 4.19
C VAL A 184 8.36 -0.25 5.28
N THR A 185 7.15 -0.01 5.75
CA THR A 185 6.54 -0.79 6.84
C THR A 185 5.03 -0.74 6.77
N ASN A 186 4.35 -1.82 7.12
CA ASN A 186 2.88 -1.82 7.16
C ASN A 186 2.37 -1.05 8.39
N GLN A 187 2.66 -1.54 9.59
CA GLN A 187 2.15 -0.99 10.84
C GLN A 187 3.19 -0.23 11.66
N GLY A 188 4.48 -0.33 11.33
CA GLY A 188 5.58 0.31 12.08
C GLY A 188 5.73 -0.16 13.53
N SER A 189 5.24 -1.35 13.84
CA SER A 189 5.22 -1.91 15.19
C SER A 189 6.58 -2.38 15.70
N HIS A 190 7.58 -2.56 14.81
CA HIS A 190 8.92 -2.99 15.19
C HIS A 190 9.65 -1.92 16.00
N SER A 191 9.94 -2.21 17.27
CA SER A 191 10.63 -1.30 18.20
C SER A 191 12.02 -0.90 17.71
N GLU A 192 12.73 -1.79 17.03
CA GLU A 192 14.03 -1.52 16.41
C GLU A 192 13.92 -0.44 15.34
N MET A 193 12.94 -0.55 14.42
CA MET A 193 12.74 0.46 13.37
C MET A 193 12.36 1.82 13.96
N GLN A 194 11.56 1.84 15.04
CA GLN A 194 11.24 3.08 15.76
C GLN A 194 12.49 3.70 16.39
N SER A 195 13.38 2.87 16.96
CA SER A 195 14.65 3.33 17.52
C SER A 195 15.59 3.87 16.44
N MET A 196 15.65 3.19 15.29
CA MET A 196 16.42 3.64 14.12
C MET A 196 15.93 5.02 13.62
N ALA A 197 14.62 5.21 13.53
CA ALA A 197 14.03 6.49 13.11
C ALA A 197 14.35 7.62 14.10
N LYS A 198 14.33 7.35 15.42
CA LYS A 198 14.73 8.34 16.44
C LYS A 198 16.19 8.74 16.31
N VAL A 199 17.08 7.76 16.17
CA VAL A 199 18.53 8.05 15.99
C VAL A 199 18.79 8.80 14.69
N ALA A 200 18.09 8.47 13.60
CA ALA A 200 18.20 9.23 12.35
C ALA A 200 17.81 10.72 12.55
N LYS A 201 16.79 11.00 13.37
CA LYS A 201 16.43 12.37 13.77
C LYS A 201 17.53 13.08 14.56
N ASP A 202 18.21 12.37 15.47
CA ASP A 202 19.33 12.95 16.23
C ASP A 202 20.48 13.41 15.31
N TYR A 203 20.63 12.74 14.15
CA TYR A 203 21.58 13.13 13.09
C TYR A 203 20.97 14.05 12.02
N THR A 204 19.76 14.56 12.23
CA THR A 204 19.03 15.46 11.30
C THR A 204 18.79 14.87 9.91
N ILE A 205 18.87 13.55 9.76
CA ILE A 205 18.67 12.87 8.47
C ILE A 205 17.17 12.86 8.13
N PRO A 206 16.74 13.40 7.00
CA PRO A 206 15.35 13.35 6.55
C PRO A 206 14.81 11.93 6.46
N ILE A 207 13.64 11.69 7.04
CA ILE A 207 12.99 10.40 7.11
C ILE A 207 11.73 10.41 6.26
N ILE A 208 11.66 9.45 5.35
CA ILE A 208 10.50 9.14 4.52
C ILE A 208 9.94 7.80 4.96
N THR A 209 8.63 7.69 5.20
CA THR A 209 7.99 6.41 5.50
C THR A 209 6.89 6.09 4.50
N ILE A 210 6.88 4.86 4.01
CA ILE A 210 5.79 4.28 3.21
C ILE A 210 5.05 3.30 4.10
N SER A 211 3.77 3.59 4.40
CA SER A 211 2.99 2.91 5.43
C SER A 211 1.51 2.79 5.08
N SER A 212 0.80 1.90 5.80
CA SER A 212 -0.65 1.77 5.66
C SER A 212 -1.43 2.88 6.37
N SER A 213 -0.85 3.54 7.39
CA SER A 213 -1.55 4.52 8.23
C SER A 213 -0.60 5.57 8.79
N ASN A 214 -1.11 6.78 9.01
CA ASN A 214 -0.43 7.86 9.75
C ASN A 214 -0.29 7.56 11.25
N ASP A 215 -1.09 6.65 11.79
CA ASP A 215 -0.98 6.23 13.19
C ASP A 215 0.21 5.32 13.48
N ASN A 216 0.91 4.89 12.43
CA ASN A 216 2.15 4.15 12.50
C ASN A 216 3.22 4.92 13.32
N PRO A 217 3.83 4.31 14.34
CA PRO A 217 4.83 4.97 15.19
C PRO A 217 6.05 5.51 14.43
N VAL A 218 6.49 4.84 13.35
CA VAL A 218 7.59 5.31 12.49
C VAL A 218 7.13 6.50 11.64
N ALA A 219 5.91 6.45 11.10
CA ALA A 219 5.34 7.55 10.33
C ALA A 219 5.24 8.85 11.16
N LYS A 220 4.89 8.75 12.44
CA LYS A 220 4.82 9.91 13.37
C LYS A 220 6.17 10.59 13.62
N ILE A 221 7.27 9.89 13.41
CA ILE A 221 8.64 10.43 13.57
C ILE A 221 9.12 11.01 12.23
N SER A 222 8.59 10.58 11.11
CA SER A 222 9.04 10.88 9.76
C SER A 222 8.74 12.32 9.34
N ASP A 223 9.56 12.86 8.46
CA ASP A 223 9.36 14.18 7.84
C ASP A 223 8.33 14.11 6.71
N TYR A 224 8.31 12.98 5.99
CA TYR A 224 7.38 12.71 4.89
C TYR A 224 6.81 11.31 5.00
N THR A 225 5.53 11.17 4.69
CA THR A 225 4.87 9.86 4.75
C THR A 225 3.96 9.66 3.54
N ILE A 226 4.15 8.53 2.84
CA ILE A 226 3.19 8.07 1.83
C ILE A 226 2.28 7.05 2.50
N ILE A 227 0.99 7.34 2.54
CA ILE A 227 -0.02 6.45 3.08
C ILE A 227 -0.72 5.74 1.92
N TYR A 228 -0.53 4.42 1.84
CA TYR A 228 -1.22 3.60 0.83
C TYR A 228 -2.57 3.05 1.31
N GLY A 229 -2.92 3.28 2.57
CA GLY A 229 -4.17 2.86 3.19
C GLY A 229 -4.11 1.47 3.82
N GLN A 230 -5.13 1.18 4.63
CA GLN A 230 -5.27 -0.14 5.23
C GLN A 230 -5.63 -1.17 4.16
N THR A 231 -5.06 -2.36 4.29
CA THR A 231 -5.39 -3.52 3.46
C THR A 231 -6.32 -4.44 4.24
N ASP A 232 -6.96 -5.36 3.53
CA ASP A 232 -7.87 -6.36 4.11
C ASP A 232 -7.16 -7.46 4.92
N GLU A 233 -5.86 -7.34 5.14
CA GLU A 233 -5.06 -8.28 5.91
C GLU A 233 -5.26 -8.07 7.41
N ASN A 234 -5.63 -9.12 8.13
CA ASN A 234 -5.77 -9.15 9.58
C ASN A 234 -4.49 -9.68 10.29
N GLU A 235 -4.50 -9.71 11.62
CA GLU A 235 -3.35 -10.18 12.41
C GLU A 235 -3.04 -11.68 12.20
N LEU A 236 -4.05 -12.50 11.86
CA LEU A 236 -3.89 -13.93 11.58
C LEU A 236 -3.67 -14.25 10.10
N ARG A 237 -3.24 -13.26 9.31
CA ARG A 237 -2.95 -13.48 7.89
C ARG A 237 -1.93 -14.61 7.67
N MET A 238 -2.15 -15.41 6.64
CA MET A 238 -1.20 -16.48 6.28
C MET A 238 0.09 -15.92 5.66
N ALA A 239 -0.02 -14.81 4.92
CA ALA A 239 1.11 -14.10 4.32
C ALA A 239 0.75 -12.63 4.04
N ALA A 240 1.78 -11.80 3.90
CA ALA A 240 1.61 -10.47 3.34
C ALA A 240 1.34 -10.59 1.84
N THR A 241 0.13 -10.27 1.41
CA THR A 241 -0.29 -10.34 0.00
C THR A 241 -0.77 -8.97 -0.47
N THR A 242 -1.91 -8.51 -0.01
CA THR A 242 -2.46 -7.22 -0.46
C THR A 242 -1.63 -6.04 0.01
N SER A 243 -1.06 -6.09 1.22
CA SER A 243 -0.11 -5.08 1.70
C SER A 243 1.18 -5.05 0.86
N LEU A 244 1.66 -6.21 0.40
CA LEU A 244 2.84 -6.29 -0.47
C LEU A 244 2.55 -5.63 -1.83
N PHE A 245 1.40 -5.92 -2.45
CA PHE A 245 0.98 -5.28 -3.70
C PHE A 245 0.76 -3.77 -3.54
N ALA A 246 0.14 -3.34 -2.43
CA ALA A 246 -0.04 -1.92 -2.12
C ALA A 246 1.30 -1.19 -2.03
N GLN A 247 2.26 -1.74 -1.30
CA GLN A 247 3.61 -1.19 -1.16
C GLN A 247 4.35 -1.17 -2.51
N LEU A 248 4.29 -2.27 -3.29
CA LEU A 248 4.93 -2.36 -4.60
C LEU A 248 4.36 -1.29 -5.56
N PHE A 249 3.05 -1.18 -5.64
CA PHE A 249 2.40 -0.17 -6.48
C PHE A 249 2.75 1.25 -6.06
N THR A 250 2.83 1.51 -4.76
CA THR A 250 3.24 2.81 -4.19
C THR A 250 4.67 3.18 -4.58
N VAL A 251 5.62 2.26 -4.42
CA VAL A 251 7.02 2.53 -4.79
C VAL A 251 7.20 2.66 -6.30
N ASP A 252 6.37 1.99 -7.11
CA ASP A 252 6.37 2.16 -8.57
C ASP A 252 5.86 3.55 -8.96
N ILE A 253 4.80 4.06 -8.35
CA ILE A 253 4.33 5.44 -8.56
C ILE A 253 5.45 6.42 -8.23
N LEU A 254 6.10 6.28 -7.07
CA LEU A 254 7.21 7.12 -6.66
C LEU A 254 8.38 7.07 -7.66
N TYR A 255 8.78 5.87 -8.08
CA TYR A 255 9.86 5.65 -9.04
C TYR A 255 9.58 6.29 -10.40
N TYR A 256 8.40 6.02 -10.97
CA TYR A 256 8.05 6.58 -12.27
C TYR A 256 7.84 8.09 -12.20
N ARG A 257 7.32 8.62 -11.09
CA ARG A 257 7.23 10.06 -10.90
C ARG A 257 8.60 10.71 -10.83
N TYR A 258 9.54 10.11 -10.11
CA TYR A 258 10.94 10.57 -10.06
C TYR A 258 11.55 10.61 -11.46
N ILE A 259 11.38 9.56 -12.27
CA ILE A 259 11.85 9.53 -13.67
C ILE A 259 11.19 10.65 -14.48
N ALA A 260 9.90 10.84 -14.37
CA ALA A 260 9.17 11.87 -15.13
C ALA A 260 9.71 13.28 -14.83
N LEU A 261 10.05 13.55 -13.57
CA LEU A 261 10.63 14.85 -13.14
C LEU A 261 12.12 15.00 -13.52
N ASN A 262 12.84 13.91 -13.78
CA ASN A 262 14.28 13.89 -14.08
C ASN A 262 14.57 13.09 -15.36
N TYR A 263 13.72 13.21 -16.36
CA TYR A 263 13.62 12.30 -17.50
C TYR A 263 14.95 12.09 -18.24
N GLN A 264 15.64 13.17 -18.63
CA GLN A 264 16.87 13.04 -19.42
C GLN A 264 17.99 12.35 -18.63
N SER A 265 18.23 12.75 -17.41
CA SER A 265 19.26 12.15 -16.54
C SER A 265 18.99 10.65 -16.25
N ALA A 266 17.72 10.30 -16.01
CA ALA A 266 17.33 8.92 -15.80
C ALA A 266 17.51 8.08 -17.08
N LEU A 267 17.13 8.61 -18.25
CA LEU A 267 17.30 7.94 -19.53
C LEU A 267 18.78 7.69 -19.85
N ASP A 268 19.64 8.68 -19.62
CA ASP A 268 21.09 8.55 -19.82
C ASP A 268 21.68 7.45 -18.93
N SER A 269 21.31 7.42 -17.64
CA SER A 269 21.75 6.40 -16.70
C SER A 269 21.27 4.99 -17.10
N ILE A 270 20.01 4.85 -17.50
CA ILE A 270 19.44 3.57 -17.97
C ILE A 270 20.19 3.08 -19.23
N THR A 271 20.47 4.00 -20.15
CA THR A 271 21.19 3.70 -21.39
C THR A 271 22.62 3.21 -21.10
N GLN A 272 23.34 3.90 -20.22
CA GLN A 272 24.68 3.49 -19.79
C GLN A 272 24.65 2.13 -19.09
N SER A 273 23.69 1.89 -18.21
CA SER A 273 23.51 0.59 -17.54
C SER A 273 23.27 -0.53 -18.54
N LYS A 274 22.43 -0.29 -19.57
CA LYS A 274 22.19 -1.25 -20.65
C LYS A 274 23.48 -1.55 -21.43
N MET A 275 24.22 -0.51 -21.83
CA MET A 275 25.49 -0.67 -22.57
C MET A 275 26.52 -1.49 -21.76
N ALA A 276 26.63 -1.26 -20.47
CA ALA A 276 27.52 -2.02 -19.59
C ALA A 276 27.13 -3.51 -19.54
N LEU A 277 25.84 -3.83 -19.42
CA LEU A 277 25.35 -5.21 -19.47
C LEU A 277 25.60 -5.88 -20.82
N ASP A 278 25.39 -5.19 -21.93
CA ASP A 278 25.63 -5.72 -23.27
C ASP A 278 27.13 -6.00 -23.50
N ASN A 279 28.00 -5.12 -23.04
CA ASN A 279 29.44 -5.31 -23.07
C ASN A 279 29.88 -6.52 -22.20
N TYR A 280 29.33 -6.67 -21.02
CA TYR A 280 29.57 -7.85 -20.17
C TYR A 280 29.15 -9.14 -20.87
N ARG A 281 27.95 -9.19 -21.46
CA ARG A 281 27.46 -10.38 -22.22
C ARG A 281 28.35 -10.72 -23.40
N LYS A 282 28.84 -9.74 -24.18
CA LYS A 282 29.79 -9.94 -25.28
C LYS A 282 31.08 -10.56 -24.80
N ARG A 283 31.64 -10.07 -23.68
CA ARG A 283 32.87 -10.66 -23.10
C ARG A 283 32.67 -12.11 -22.65
N LEU A 284 31.53 -12.42 -22.01
CA LEU A 284 31.20 -13.79 -21.61
C LEU A 284 31.12 -14.75 -22.81
N SER A 285 30.52 -14.35 -23.94
CA SER A 285 30.43 -15.16 -25.14
C SER A 285 31.84 -15.45 -25.73
N THR A 286 32.73 -14.45 -25.71
CA THR A 286 34.11 -14.62 -26.20
C THR A 286 34.93 -15.61 -25.36
N ILE A 287 34.67 -15.72 -24.06
CA ILE A 287 35.35 -16.69 -23.17
C ILE A 287 34.85 -18.12 -23.42
N ARG A 288 33.53 -18.31 -23.67
CA ARG A 288 32.94 -19.64 -23.95
C ARG A 288 33.42 -20.31 -25.24
N PHE A 289 33.94 -19.55 -26.20
CA PHE A 289 34.47 -20.09 -27.47
C PHE A 289 35.98 -20.35 -27.43
N LYS A 290 36.67 -20.16 -26.31
CA LYS A 290 38.11 -20.43 -26.14
C LYS A 290 38.41 -21.75 -25.39
N HIS A 291 37.40 -22.52 -25.09
CA HIS A 291 37.47 -23.87 -24.53
C HIS A 291 36.71 -24.84 -25.43
#